data_dbba856b42a9569b9d71693fe3f74fae
#
_entry.id   dbba856b42a9569b9d71693fe3f74fae
#
_cell.length_a   1.000
_cell.length_b   1.000
_cell.length_c   1.000
_cell.angle_alpha   90.00
_cell.angle_beta   90.00
_cell.angle_gamma   90.00
#
_symmetry.space_group_name_H-M   'P 1'
#
loop_
_entity.id
_entity.type
_entity.pdbx_description
1 polymer ?
#
loop_
_entity_poly.entity_id
_entity_poly.type
_entity_poly.pdbx_seq_one_letter_code
_entity_poly.pdbx_strand_id
1 'polypeptide(L)'
;MKLRWSHTVLNIKDAKKILDFYVGTLGFEISDRGPLAENGPEIIFMSQDPNEHHQIGLVVSREDEGPSNSLNHLSFRVDSFKDVKIMKSKLESANVDILPLCHGNALSLYFNDPEDNGIEVFWDTPWHVSQPQAVVWDTNLNEEEALAWLEETFKDKPNFTKREGNKRNFVNRNS
;
A
#
# COMPACT_ATOMS: atom_id res chain seq x y z
N MET A 1 3.07 15.97 -22.32
CA MET A 1 3.01 16.25 -20.87
C MET A 1 2.96 14.89 -20.15
N LYS A 2 3.71 14.71 -19.06
CA LYS A 2 3.72 13.48 -18.25
C LYS A 2 3.22 13.85 -16.85
N LEU A 3 2.13 13.22 -16.43
CA LEU A 3 1.61 13.37 -15.06
C LEU A 3 2.44 12.49 -14.11
N ARG A 4 2.68 13.01 -12.91
CA ARG A 4 3.31 12.28 -11.80
C ARG A 4 2.30 12.22 -10.66
N TRP A 5 2.25 11.09 -9.98
CA TRP A 5 1.45 10.98 -8.77
C TRP A 5 1.99 11.95 -7.72
N SER A 6 1.08 12.57 -6.97
CA SER A 6 1.43 13.46 -5.86
C SER A 6 0.86 12.91 -4.55
N HIS A 7 -0.43 13.10 -4.31
CA HIS A 7 -1.05 12.74 -3.05
C HIS A 7 -2.48 12.22 -3.26
N THR A 8 -3.04 11.64 -2.20
CA THR A 8 -4.48 11.34 -2.10
C THR A 8 -5.08 12.00 -0.88
N VAL A 9 -6.40 12.22 -0.90
CA VAL A 9 -7.15 12.75 0.25
C VAL A 9 -8.29 11.79 0.55
N LEU A 10 -8.40 11.38 1.81
CA LEU A 10 -9.47 10.53 2.33
C LEU A 10 -10.44 11.36 3.18
N ASN A 11 -11.74 11.14 3.00
CA ASN A 11 -12.73 11.61 3.95
C ASN A 11 -12.86 10.57 5.07
N ILE A 12 -12.67 11.00 6.32
CA ILE A 12 -12.65 10.14 7.50
C ILE A 12 -13.69 10.57 8.52
N LYS A 13 -14.04 9.68 9.46
CA LYS A 13 -14.97 9.92 10.57
C LYS A 13 -14.24 10.34 11.84
N ASP A 14 -13.28 9.53 12.26
CA ASP A 14 -12.57 9.65 13.54
C ASP A 14 -11.08 9.94 13.33
N ALA A 15 -10.74 11.22 13.40
CA ALA A 15 -9.36 11.68 13.24
C ALA A 15 -8.40 11.01 14.23
N LYS A 16 -8.83 10.82 15.51
CA LYS A 16 -7.96 10.21 16.52
C LYS A 16 -7.61 8.77 16.16
N LYS A 17 -8.61 7.97 15.85
CA LYS A 17 -8.46 6.55 15.52
C LYS A 17 -7.58 6.35 14.28
N ILE A 18 -7.81 7.16 13.25
CA ILE A 18 -7.03 7.12 12.01
C ILE A 18 -5.58 7.60 12.25
N LEU A 19 -5.37 8.66 13.00
CA LEU A 19 -4.02 9.14 13.30
C LEU A 19 -3.23 8.16 14.18
N ASP A 20 -3.85 7.54 15.18
CA ASP A 20 -3.20 6.49 15.98
C ASP A 20 -2.69 5.36 15.09
N PHE A 21 -3.38 5.05 14.00
CA PHE A 21 -2.97 4.05 13.02
C PHE A 21 -1.90 4.55 12.05
N TYR A 22 -2.16 5.64 11.32
CA TYR A 22 -1.22 6.12 10.30
C TYR A 22 0.10 6.62 10.90
N VAL A 23 0.04 7.36 12.00
CA VAL A 23 1.24 7.85 12.70
C VAL A 23 1.84 6.75 13.57
N GLY A 24 1.05 6.10 14.41
CA GLY A 24 1.53 5.13 15.40
C GLY A 24 1.99 3.82 14.77
N THR A 25 1.24 3.27 13.82
CA THR A 25 1.51 1.96 13.21
C THR A 25 2.31 2.09 11.91
N LEU A 26 1.83 2.90 10.97
CA LEU A 26 2.47 3.03 9.66
C LEU A 26 3.69 3.96 9.67
N GLY A 27 3.78 4.91 10.63
CA GLY A 27 4.93 5.78 10.80
C GLY A 27 4.90 7.03 9.92
N PHE A 28 3.72 7.52 9.56
CA PHE A 28 3.58 8.85 8.95
C PHE A 28 3.84 9.95 9.97
N GLU A 29 4.26 11.11 9.50
CA GLU A 29 4.40 12.33 10.30
C GLU A 29 3.37 13.36 9.82
N ILE A 30 2.76 14.07 10.78
CA ILE A 30 1.85 15.18 10.45
C ILE A 30 2.71 16.36 9.99
N SER A 31 2.50 16.78 8.74
CA SER A 31 3.20 17.93 8.17
C SER A 31 2.45 19.25 8.38
N ASP A 32 1.11 19.20 8.39
CA ASP A 32 0.26 20.36 8.64
C ASP A 32 -1.17 19.94 9.01
N ARG A 33 -1.95 20.87 9.59
CA ARG A 33 -3.38 20.69 9.86
C ARG A 33 -4.11 22.00 10.07
N GLY A 34 -5.38 22.03 9.73
CA GLY A 34 -6.22 23.22 9.93
C GLY A 34 -7.64 23.08 9.33
N PRO A 35 -8.50 24.05 9.49
CA PRO A 35 -9.83 24.03 8.89
C PRO A 35 -9.74 24.29 7.38
N LEU A 36 -10.50 23.55 6.57
CA LEU A 36 -10.59 23.77 5.11
C LEU A 36 -11.21 25.12 4.74
N ALA A 37 -12.08 25.65 5.60
CA ALA A 37 -12.73 26.96 5.48
C ALA A 37 -13.09 27.46 6.86
N GLU A 38 -13.51 28.73 6.95
CA GLU A 38 -14.07 29.27 8.20
C GLU A 38 -15.26 28.39 8.67
N ASN A 39 -15.13 27.78 9.84
CA ASN A 39 -16.05 26.78 10.39
C ASN A 39 -16.22 25.49 9.56
N GLY A 40 -15.31 25.21 8.64
CA GLY A 40 -15.27 23.96 7.85
C GLY A 40 -14.64 22.79 8.60
N PRO A 41 -14.72 21.59 8.01
CA PRO A 41 -14.06 20.42 8.58
C PRO A 41 -12.55 20.61 8.63
N GLU A 42 -11.90 19.94 9.59
CA GLU A 42 -10.45 19.91 9.67
C GLU A 42 -9.88 19.05 8.54
N ILE A 43 -8.75 19.50 7.93
CA ILE A 43 -7.88 18.68 7.11
C ILE A 43 -6.56 18.49 7.84
N ILE A 44 -6.01 17.26 7.76
CA ILE A 44 -4.73 16.88 8.35
C ILE A 44 -3.87 16.33 7.22
N PHE A 45 -2.68 16.87 7.05
CA PHE A 45 -1.72 16.44 6.04
C PHE A 45 -0.61 15.60 6.67
N MET A 46 -0.20 14.53 5.98
CA MET A 46 0.80 13.60 6.48
C MET A 46 1.77 13.18 5.39
N SER A 47 3.03 12.96 5.75
CA SER A 47 4.06 12.44 4.86
C SER A 47 5.03 11.52 5.59
N GLN A 48 5.69 10.62 4.84
CA GLN A 48 6.90 9.91 5.26
C GLN A 48 8.15 10.45 4.54
N ASP A 49 7.97 11.29 3.51
CA ASP A 49 9.06 11.92 2.79
C ASP A 49 9.17 13.40 3.20
N PRO A 50 10.30 13.82 3.80
CA PRO A 50 10.48 15.22 4.23
C PRO A 50 10.55 16.21 3.05
N ASN A 51 10.68 15.75 1.80
CA ASN A 51 10.66 16.59 0.61
C ASN A 51 9.25 16.78 0.03
N GLU A 52 8.27 16.00 0.49
CA GLU A 52 6.88 16.08 0.08
C GLU A 52 6.05 16.66 1.22
N HIS A 53 5.39 17.80 0.98
CA HIS A 53 4.54 18.41 2.02
C HIS A 53 3.50 17.41 2.56
N HIS A 54 2.88 16.63 1.67
CA HIS A 54 2.02 15.53 2.06
C HIS A 54 1.88 14.48 0.95
N GLN A 55 1.76 13.24 1.37
CA GLN A 55 1.41 12.09 0.55
C GLN A 55 -0.05 11.71 0.76
N ILE A 56 -0.58 11.98 1.96
CA ILE A 56 -1.97 11.73 2.36
C ILE A 56 -2.53 12.98 3.03
N GLY A 57 -3.77 13.34 2.67
CA GLY A 57 -4.61 14.27 3.41
C GLY A 57 -5.80 13.54 4.01
N LEU A 58 -6.23 13.95 5.19
CA LEU A 58 -7.40 13.42 5.89
C LEU A 58 -8.38 14.56 6.16
N VAL A 59 -9.62 14.46 5.67
CA VAL A 59 -10.69 15.42 5.93
C VAL A 59 -11.71 14.79 6.86
N VAL A 60 -11.95 15.40 8.01
CA VAL A 60 -12.91 14.91 9.01
C VAL A 60 -14.33 15.35 8.59
N SER A 61 -14.90 14.66 7.62
CA SER A 61 -16.16 15.06 6.98
C SER A 61 -17.14 13.92 6.69
N ARG A 62 -16.74 12.67 6.98
CA ARG A 62 -17.54 11.50 6.63
C ARG A 62 -18.52 11.17 7.75
N GLU A 63 -19.81 11.02 7.42
CA GLU A 63 -20.89 10.70 8.34
C GLU A 63 -21.54 9.33 8.09
N ASP A 64 -21.33 8.74 6.88
CA ASP A 64 -21.93 7.48 6.49
C ASP A 64 -21.35 6.28 7.26
N GLU A 65 -22.12 5.19 7.29
CA GLU A 65 -21.66 3.91 7.83
C GLU A 65 -21.00 3.06 6.70
N GLY A 66 -19.91 2.38 7.04
CA GLY A 66 -19.22 1.48 6.13
C GLY A 66 -18.01 2.07 5.39
N PRO A 67 -17.28 1.27 4.60
CA PRO A 67 -16.07 1.66 3.87
C PRO A 67 -16.40 2.58 2.68
N SER A 68 -15.40 3.34 2.22
CA SER A 68 -15.51 4.11 0.98
C SER A 68 -15.59 3.16 -0.22
N ASN A 69 -16.68 3.25 -1.00
CA ASN A 69 -16.89 2.35 -2.16
C ASN A 69 -16.05 2.71 -3.40
N SER A 70 -15.46 3.91 -3.44
CA SER A 70 -14.67 4.37 -4.60
C SER A 70 -13.18 4.02 -4.49
N LEU A 71 -12.68 3.87 -3.27
CA LEU A 71 -11.30 3.48 -3.01
C LEU A 71 -11.22 1.95 -2.84
N ASN A 72 -10.52 1.26 -3.73
CA ASN A 72 -10.24 -0.16 -3.53
C ASN A 72 -9.11 -0.33 -2.50
N HIS A 73 -7.95 0.28 -2.74
CA HIS A 73 -6.86 0.33 -1.77
C HIS A 73 -5.86 1.44 -2.10
N LEU A 74 -5.10 1.86 -1.08
CA LEU A 74 -3.87 2.64 -1.19
C LEU A 74 -2.70 1.67 -1.24
N SER A 75 -1.76 1.86 -2.16
CA SER A 75 -0.62 0.95 -2.31
C SER A 75 0.70 1.69 -2.06
N PHE A 76 1.50 1.15 -1.14
CA PHE A 76 2.81 1.66 -0.75
C PHE A 76 3.89 0.65 -1.10
N ARG A 77 4.92 1.12 -1.80
CA ARG A 77 6.10 0.32 -2.11
C ARG A 77 7.14 0.51 -1.02
N VAL A 78 7.76 -0.60 -0.61
CA VAL A 78 8.94 -0.60 0.25
C VAL A 78 10.18 -1.04 -0.54
N ASP A 79 11.36 -0.68 -0.04
CA ASP A 79 12.62 -0.87 -0.77
C ASP A 79 13.18 -2.29 -0.68
N SER A 80 12.81 -3.05 0.35
CA SER A 80 13.36 -4.39 0.59
C SER A 80 12.33 -5.39 1.13
N PHE A 81 12.62 -6.68 0.94
CA PHE A 81 11.88 -7.77 1.58
C PHE A 81 11.87 -7.64 3.11
N LYS A 82 12.99 -7.18 3.69
CA LYS A 82 13.09 -6.92 5.13
C LYS A 82 12.03 -5.92 5.60
N ASP A 83 11.73 -4.90 4.81
CA ASP A 83 10.72 -3.89 5.17
C ASP A 83 9.30 -4.48 5.18
N VAL A 84 9.01 -5.43 4.29
CA VAL A 84 7.75 -6.22 4.34
C VAL A 84 7.64 -6.97 5.66
N LYS A 85 8.73 -7.61 6.12
CA LYS A 85 8.76 -8.34 7.41
C LYS A 85 8.60 -7.40 8.60
N ILE A 86 9.20 -6.21 8.55
CA ILE A 86 9.04 -5.17 9.57
C ILE A 86 7.57 -4.72 9.61
N MET A 87 6.96 -4.45 8.45
CA MET A 87 5.55 -4.06 8.38
C MET A 87 4.64 -5.14 8.92
N LYS A 88 4.86 -6.41 8.53
CA LYS A 88 4.13 -7.55 9.09
C LYS A 88 4.13 -7.53 10.62
N SER A 89 5.32 -7.40 11.22
CA SER A 89 5.45 -7.40 12.69
C SER A 89 4.73 -6.22 13.35
N LYS A 90 4.74 -5.04 12.73
CA LYS A 90 4.00 -3.87 13.22
C LYS A 90 2.48 -4.10 13.18
N LEU A 91 1.97 -4.63 12.07
CA LEU A 91 0.54 -4.92 11.90
C LEU A 91 0.07 -5.98 12.88
N GLU A 92 0.82 -7.08 13.05
CA GLU A 92 0.55 -8.11 14.05
C GLU A 92 0.53 -7.54 15.48
N SER A 93 1.49 -6.67 15.82
CA SER A 93 1.54 -5.99 17.13
C SER A 93 0.36 -5.04 17.35
N ALA A 94 -0.20 -4.50 16.27
CA ALA A 94 -1.39 -3.65 16.30
C ALA A 94 -2.71 -4.44 16.20
N ASN A 95 -2.66 -5.79 16.17
CA ASN A 95 -3.80 -6.68 15.96
C ASN A 95 -4.59 -6.39 14.68
N VAL A 96 -3.88 -6.09 13.60
CA VAL A 96 -4.46 -5.87 12.27
C VAL A 96 -4.41 -7.18 11.49
N ASP A 97 -5.53 -7.59 10.91
CA ASP A 97 -5.61 -8.76 10.04
C ASP A 97 -4.88 -8.51 8.73
N ILE A 98 -4.08 -9.47 8.29
CA ILE A 98 -3.25 -9.37 7.09
C ILE A 98 -3.66 -10.45 6.09
N LEU A 99 -3.90 -10.05 4.84
CA LEU A 99 -4.02 -10.95 3.69
C LEU A 99 -2.72 -10.86 2.87
N PRO A 100 -1.80 -11.84 2.97
CA PRO A 100 -0.56 -11.83 2.20
C PRO A 100 -0.80 -12.37 0.79
N LEU A 101 -0.60 -11.54 -0.23
CA LEU A 101 -0.74 -11.94 -1.63
C LEU A 101 0.58 -11.78 -2.39
N CYS A 102 0.89 -12.78 -3.21
CA CYS A 102 1.96 -12.72 -4.19
C CYS A 102 1.36 -12.55 -5.59
N HIS A 103 1.82 -11.54 -6.30
CA HIS A 103 1.45 -11.26 -7.68
C HIS A 103 2.48 -11.75 -8.70
N GLY A 104 3.49 -12.51 -8.24
CA GLY A 104 4.65 -12.92 -9.02
C GLY A 104 5.68 -11.79 -9.17
N ASN A 105 5.24 -10.60 -9.53
CA ASN A 105 6.10 -9.39 -9.61
C ASN A 105 6.15 -8.58 -8.32
N ALA A 106 5.38 -8.93 -7.30
CA ALA A 106 5.34 -8.30 -5.99
C ALA A 106 4.97 -9.30 -4.91
N LEU A 107 5.54 -9.12 -3.71
CA LEU A 107 5.10 -9.75 -2.47
C LEU A 107 4.44 -8.67 -1.61
N SER A 108 3.16 -8.85 -1.34
CA SER A 108 2.27 -7.84 -0.76
C SER A 108 1.67 -8.29 0.55
N LEU A 109 1.39 -7.32 1.42
CA LEU A 109 0.54 -7.42 2.59
C LEU A 109 -0.66 -6.51 2.38
N TYR A 110 -1.85 -7.08 2.31
CA TYR A 110 -3.12 -6.35 2.25
C TYR A 110 -3.74 -6.31 3.64
N PHE A 111 -4.26 -5.19 4.03
CA PHE A 111 -4.94 -4.95 5.31
C PHE A 111 -5.84 -3.74 5.19
N ASN A 112 -6.67 -3.50 6.21
CA ASN A 112 -7.53 -2.33 6.26
C ASN A 112 -7.06 -1.36 7.36
N ASP A 113 -7.30 -0.08 7.12
CA ASP A 113 -7.21 0.92 8.18
C ASP A 113 -8.42 0.80 9.13
N PRO A 114 -8.45 1.54 10.26
CA PRO A 114 -9.57 1.45 11.21
C PRO A 114 -10.93 1.90 10.69
N GLU A 115 -11.02 2.45 9.49
CA GLU A 115 -12.27 2.81 8.81
C GLU A 115 -12.55 1.97 7.56
N ASP A 116 -11.92 0.78 7.48
CA ASP A 116 -12.06 -0.19 6.40
C ASP A 116 -11.57 0.30 5.02
N ASN A 117 -10.69 1.31 4.98
CA ASN A 117 -10.00 1.62 3.74
C ASN A 117 -8.90 0.58 3.48
N GLY A 118 -8.91 -0.03 2.29
CA GLY A 118 -7.91 -1.01 1.90
C GLY A 118 -6.52 -0.39 1.75
N ILE A 119 -5.51 -1.09 2.24
CA ILE A 119 -4.11 -0.72 2.12
C ILE A 119 -3.32 -1.93 1.62
N GLU A 120 -2.37 -1.68 0.73
CA GLU A 120 -1.36 -2.62 0.31
C GLU A 120 0.02 -2.06 0.65
N VAL A 121 0.87 -2.89 1.26
CA VAL A 121 2.31 -2.63 1.34
C VAL A 121 3.03 -3.76 0.62
N PHE A 122 3.88 -3.41 -0.36
CA PHE A 122 4.52 -4.41 -1.20
C PHE A 122 6.00 -4.12 -1.48
N TRP A 123 6.72 -5.20 -1.76
CA TRP A 123 8.07 -5.18 -2.30
C TRP A 123 8.08 -5.78 -3.70
N ASP A 124 8.74 -5.08 -4.64
CA ASP A 124 8.93 -5.56 -6.00
C ASP A 124 9.91 -6.73 -6.03
N THR A 125 9.47 -7.88 -6.52
CA THR A 125 10.34 -9.04 -6.75
C THR A 125 11.22 -8.84 -8.01
N PRO A 126 12.29 -9.64 -8.19
CA PRO A 126 13.09 -9.59 -9.41
C PRO A 126 12.40 -10.18 -10.65
N TRP A 127 11.13 -10.55 -10.55
CA TRP A 127 10.39 -11.23 -11.62
C TRP A 127 9.33 -10.33 -12.26
N HIS A 128 9.04 -10.63 -13.52
CA HIS A 128 7.88 -10.16 -14.26
C HIS A 128 6.97 -11.34 -14.57
N VAL A 129 5.67 -11.11 -14.55
CA VAL A 129 4.63 -12.05 -14.98
C VAL A 129 3.43 -11.25 -15.45
N SER A 130 2.70 -11.78 -16.45
CA SER A 130 1.44 -11.16 -16.89
C SER A 130 0.41 -11.15 -15.76
N GLN A 131 -0.25 -10.00 -15.57
CA GLN A 131 -1.30 -9.80 -14.58
C GLN A 131 -2.71 -10.02 -15.21
N PRO A 132 -3.74 -10.36 -14.41
CA PRO A 132 -3.72 -10.44 -12.94
C PRO A 132 -3.21 -11.78 -12.41
N GLN A 133 -2.45 -11.75 -11.32
CA GLN A 133 -2.06 -12.92 -10.53
C GLN A 133 -2.25 -12.59 -9.06
N ALA A 134 -2.75 -13.55 -8.25
CA ALA A 134 -2.88 -13.40 -6.80
C ALA A 134 -2.87 -14.79 -6.14
N VAL A 135 -1.81 -15.10 -5.40
CA VAL A 135 -1.65 -16.35 -4.65
C VAL A 135 -1.24 -16.00 -3.22
N VAL A 136 -1.88 -16.60 -2.24
CA VAL A 136 -1.50 -16.43 -0.82
C VAL A 136 -0.10 -17.02 -0.62
N TRP A 137 0.79 -16.25 0.01
CA TRP A 137 2.15 -16.68 0.31
C TRP A 137 2.40 -16.78 1.82
N ASP A 138 3.32 -17.66 2.22
CA ASP A 138 3.69 -17.82 3.64
C ASP A 138 4.66 -16.71 4.06
N THR A 139 4.16 -15.80 4.88
CA THR A 139 4.94 -14.68 5.43
C THR A 139 6.02 -15.09 6.43
N ASN A 140 6.15 -16.36 6.82
CA ASN A 140 7.22 -16.83 7.69
C ASN A 140 8.51 -17.16 6.90
N LEU A 141 8.42 -17.39 5.59
CA LEU A 141 9.57 -17.62 4.73
C LEU A 141 10.58 -16.47 4.83
N ASN A 142 11.86 -16.79 4.73
CA ASN A 142 12.90 -15.79 4.49
C ASN A 142 12.91 -15.37 3.01
N GLU A 143 13.74 -14.41 2.63
CA GLU A 143 13.77 -13.85 1.26
C GLU A 143 14.09 -14.91 0.20
N GLU A 144 15.11 -15.74 0.44
CA GLU A 144 15.54 -16.78 -0.48
C GLU A 144 14.44 -17.84 -0.66
N GLU A 145 13.84 -18.30 0.42
CA GLU A 145 12.72 -19.26 0.41
C GLU A 145 11.49 -18.68 -0.29
N ALA A 146 11.15 -17.40 -0.02
CA ALA A 146 10.00 -16.74 -0.65
C ALA A 146 10.21 -16.58 -2.17
N LEU A 147 11.40 -16.21 -2.61
CA LEU A 147 11.73 -16.10 -4.04
C LEU A 147 11.77 -17.47 -4.73
N ALA A 148 12.30 -18.52 -4.09
CA ALA A 148 12.28 -19.86 -4.63
C ALA A 148 10.84 -20.41 -4.77
N TRP A 149 10.02 -20.21 -3.75
CA TRP A 149 8.60 -20.55 -3.78
C TRP A 149 7.85 -19.81 -4.89
N LEU A 150 8.13 -18.51 -5.03
CA LEU A 150 7.52 -17.68 -6.08
C LEU A 150 7.89 -18.17 -7.47
N GLU A 151 9.18 -18.42 -7.73
CA GLU A 151 9.65 -18.94 -9.01
C GLU A 151 8.95 -20.25 -9.35
N GLU A 152 8.88 -21.20 -8.43
CA GLU A 152 8.18 -22.46 -8.64
C GLU A 152 6.68 -22.28 -8.91
N THR A 153 6.05 -21.33 -8.22
CA THR A 153 4.60 -21.06 -8.35
C THR A 153 4.25 -20.41 -9.70
N PHE A 154 5.13 -19.55 -10.23
CA PHE A 154 4.80 -18.72 -11.39
C PHE A 154 5.58 -19.05 -12.67
N LYS A 155 6.56 -19.95 -12.64
CA LYS A 155 7.44 -20.28 -13.79
C LYS A 155 6.69 -20.62 -15.08
N ASP A 156 5.51 -21.26 -14.98
CA ASP A 156 4.69 -21.66 -16.12
C ASP A 156 3.61 -20.61 -16.49
N LYS A 157 3.60 -19.45 -15.82
CA LYS A 157 2.65 -18.37 -16.12
C LYS A 157 3.14 -17.53 -17.31
N PRO A 158 2.19 -16.93 -18.09
CA PRO A 158 2.55 -16.14 -19.26
C PRO A 158 3.54 -15.01 -18.92
N ASN A 159 4.57 -14.89 -19.76
CA ASN A 159 5.63 -13.87 -19.66
C ASN A 159 6.39 -13.86 -18.32
N PHE A 160 6.48 -15.00 -17.64
CA PHE A 160 7.33 -15.10 -16.45
C PHE A 160 8.79 -15.02 -16.87
N THR A 161 9.45 -13.94 -16.48
CA THR A 161 10.85 -13.66 -16.83
C THR A 161 11.52 -12.86 -15.71
N LYS A 162 12.85 -12.94 -15.64
CA LYS A 162 13.61 -12.06 -14.76
C LYS A 162 13.55 -10.61 -15.27
N ARG A 163 13.31 -9.66 -14.37
CA ARG A 163 13.22 -8.24 -14.72
C ARG A 163 14.61 -7.67 -15.09
N GLU A 164 14.65 -6.87 -16.13
CA GLU A 164 15.81 -6.05 -16.47
C GLU A 164 15.66 -4.66 -15.80
N GLY A 165 16.18 -4.51 -14.59
CA GLY A 165 16.06 -3.28 -13.82
C GLY A 165 14.60 -2.94 -13.43
N ASN A 166 14.30 -1.65 -13.26
CA ASN A 166 12.97 -1.18 -12.83
C ASN A 166 11.99 -0.93 -13.99
N LYS A 167 12.33 -1.30 -15.20
CA LYS A 167 11.47 -1.08 -16.37
C LYS A 167 10.28 -2.04 -16.36
N ARG A 168 9.09 -1.50 -16.61
CA ARG A 168 7.86 -2.26 -16.85
C ARG A 168 7.53 -2.23 -18.35
N ASN A 169 7.17 -3.39 -18.91
CA ASN A 169 6.63 -3.44 -20.26
C ASN A 169 5.14 -3.09 -20.21
N PHE A 170 4.75 -2.13 -21.05
CA PHE A 170 3.34 -1.81 -21.22
C PHE A 170 2.73 -2.72 -22.29
N VAL A 171 1.54 -3.26 -22.01
CA VAL A 171 0.76 -3.99 -23.04
C VAL A 171 0.35 -3.00 -24.12
N ASN A 172 0.58 -3.38 -25.39
CA ASN A 172 0.18 -2.55 -26.51
C ASN A 172 -1.35 -2.47 -26.56
N ARG A 173 -1.94 -1.27 -26.53
CA ARG A 173 -3.41 -1.08 -26.51
C ARG A 173 -4.14 -1.60 -27.76
N ASN A 174 -3.39 -2.02 -28.77
CA ASN A 174 -3.91 -2.48 -30.05
C ASN A 174 -3.77 -4.02 -30.26
N SER A 175 -3.49 -4.77 -29.18
CA SER A 175 -3.46 -6.24 -29.21
C SER A 175 -4.67 -6.83 -28.52
#